data_5a9d92b71e5020e3884acf35762d80af
#
_entry.id   5a9d92b71e5020e3884acf35762d80af
#
_cell.length_a   1.000
_cell.length_b   1.000
_cell.length_c   1.000
_cell.angle_alpha   90.00
_cell.angle_beta   90.00
_cell.angle_gamma   90.00
#
_symmetry.space_group_name_H-M   'P 1'
#
loop_
_entity.id
_entity.type
_entity.pdbx_description
1 polymer ?
#
loop_
_entity_poly.entity_id
_entity_poly.type
_entity_poly.pdbx_seq_one_letter_code
_entity_poly.pdbx_strand_id
1 'polypeptide(L)'
;MSEATLFQEYSDAIVTIRHMGREGREQGVGTGFVMDREGRIITSLHVIGEARRVKVIFSDGAEYEPESIWAWDRNQDLAVLKISRENLTPLPLGQSSNLTTGQKVMALGNPMGLERSVVGGVLSGVRQFTQGPMIQIAIPIEPGNSGGPLFDVQGQVIGVMNMKSTLTPNLGFATPIDGIRPLLERPNSMAWSQWLRLGALDETRWVTGQPAMWSSKVGRVRVDGVGEGFGGRAYCHWVQRPEHQPYQVEVMVRLTDESGAAGIIFGSDGGDTHYGFYPSNSQLRLTRFEGPSVYDWTILDQVRSSHYRKGDWNHLRVVHRPDTIDCYLNDVLVIQSKDRDLVSGQVGITKFRQTGAEFMSFRVREDGFAESEVTHADGLRQEREKALLEAYLMDSGNLPTSGGGGEKWTSEDYRQVAEKLKKGANFFKEKAEQTHRETIAEALQKMFQSPEGSVDLLKAALWIARHDQPSLDASDYIHEVERMALAIQKRWKEPFSQDQKVESIITYLFVENGFHGSFTDYQHASNSYLNKVIEDREGLPITLSVLFMALAEKCGLDC
;
A
#
# COMPACT_ATOMS: atom_id res chain seq x y z
N MET A 1 -1.20 -43.71 -10.87
CA MET A 1 -2.34 -42.80 -11.04
C MET A 1 -2.21 -42.12 -12.41
N SER A 2 -3.33 -41.88 -13.13
CA SER A 2 -3.33 -41.08 -14.36
C SER A 2 -3.59 -39.61 -14.06
N GLU A 3 -3.28 -38.72 -15.01
CA GLU A 3 -3.60 -37.28 -14.86
C GLU A 3 -5.08 -37.03 -14.60
N ALA A 4 -5.97 -37.77 -15.29
CA ALA A 4 -7.42 -37.64 -15.12
C ALA A 4 -7.87 -38.08 -13.71
N THR A 5 -7.30 -39.18 -13.18
CA THR A 5 -7.62 -39.66 -11.83
C THR A 5 -7.10 -38.70 -10.77
N LEU A 6 -5.89 -38.18 -10.93
CA LEU A 6 -5.28 -37.22 -10.02
C LEU A 6 -6.10 -35.92 -9.96
N PHE A 7 -6.58 -35.44 -11.11
CA PHE A 7 -7.44 -34.28 -11.19
C PHE A 7 -8.77 -34.50 -10.47
N GLN A 8 -9.44 -35.63 -10.71
CA GLN A 8 -10.72 -35.94 -10.08
C GLN A 8 -10.60 -36.06 -8.55
N GLU A 9 -9.51 -36.62 -8.05
CA GLU A 9 -9.33 -36.90 -6.63
C GLU A 9 -8.85 -35.68 -5.84
N TYR A 10 -7.99 -34.83 -6.45
CA TYR A 10 -7.25 -33.80 -5.70
C TYR A 10 -7.54 -32.35 -6.11
N SER A 11 -8.31 -32.09 -7.17
CA SER A 11 -8.56 -30.73 -7.64
C SER A 11 -9.19 -29.81 -6.59
N ASP A 12 -10.01 -30.34 -5.68
CA ASP A 12 -10.65 -29.55 -4.61
C ASP A 12 -9.70 -29.19 -3.46
N ALA A 13 -8.56 -29.87 -3.38
CA ALA A 13 -7.50 -29.54 -2.44
C ALA A 13 -6.53 -28.47 -2.96
N ILE A 14 -6.71 -28.03 -4.21
CA ILE A 14 -5.91 -26.97 -4.83
C ILE A 14 -6.59 -25.62 -4.65
N VAL A 15 -5.84 -24.65 -4.21
CA VAL A 15 -6.32 -23.27 -4.03
C VAL A 15 -5.57 -22.31 -4.95
N THR A 16 -6.28 -21.28 -5.38
CA THR A 16 -5.70 -20.13 -6.05
C THR A 16 -5.26 -19.11 -5.00
N ILE A 17 -4.03 -18.64 -5.09
CA ILE A 17 -3.52 -17.57 -4.24
C ILE A 17 -3.35 -16.32 -5.09
N ARG A 18 -4.20 -15.30 -4.85
CA ARG A 18 -4.08 -14.00 -5.48
C ARG A 18 -3.35 -13.05 -4.56
N HIS A 19 -2.33 -12.39 -5.05
CA HIS A 19 -1.61 -11.39 -4.28
C HIS A 19 -1.79 -9.98 -4.86
N MET A 20 -1.83 -9.01 -3.96
CA MET A 20 -1.85 -7.60 -4.30
C MET A 20 -0.44 -7.12 -4.62
N GLY A 21 -0.29 -6.36 -5.71
CA GLY A 21 0.97 -5.74 -6.07
C GLY A 21 1.32 -4.54 -5.19
N ARG A 22 2.48 -3.93 -5.49
CA ARG A 22 3.01 -2.76 -4.78
C ARG A 22 2.04 -1.58 -4.73
N GLU A 23 1.17 -1.45 -5.73
CA GLU A 23 0.16 -0.38 -5.84
C GLU A 23 -1.20 -0.76 -5.25
N GLY A 24 -1.30 -1.91 -4.57
CA GLY A 24 -2.56 -2.40 -3.99
C GLY A 24 -3.57 -2.91 -5.01
N ARG A 25 -3.16 -3.12 -6.27
CA ARG A 25 -3.95 -3.78 -7.30
C ARG A 25 -3.61 -5.26 -7.34
N GLU A 26 -4.56 -6.09 -7.73
CA GLU A 26 -4.29 -7.51 -8.00
C GLU A 26 -3.22 -7.62 -9.09
N GLN A 27 -2.09 -8.23 -8.78
CA GLN A 27 -0.92 -8.23 -9.65
C GLN A 27 -0.53 -9.64 -10.10
N GLY A 28 -0.84 -10.67 -9.31
CA GLY A 28 -0.39 -12.00 -9.65
C GLY A 28 -1.25 -13.09 -9.04
N VAL A 29 -1.13 -14.26 -9.65
CA VAL A 29 -1.80 -15.48 -9.24
C VAL A 29 -0.76 -16.56 -9.04
N GLY A 30 -0.87 -17.29 -7.95
CA GLY A 30 -0.13 -18.52 -7.68
C GLY A 30 -1.06 -19.63 -7.24
N THR A 31 -0.49 -20.75 -6.91
CA THR A 31 -1.17 -21.94 -6.45
C THR A 31 -0.76 -22.28 -5.01
N GLY A 32 -1.66 -22.83 -4.26
CA GLY A 32 -1.39 -23.51 -3.00
C GLY A 32 -2.17 -24.81 -2.92
N PHE A 33 -1.90 -25.61 -1.90
CA PHE A 33 -2.64 -26.86 -1.69
C PHE A 33 -2.84 -27.16 -0.20
N VAL A 34 -3.92 -27.83 0.07
CA VAL A 34 -4.34 -28.21 1.43
C VAL A 34 -3.37 -29.21 2.02
N MET A 35 -2.76 -28.87 3.16
CA MET A 35 -1.86 -29.72 3.92
C MET A 35 -2.59 -30.61 4.92
N ASP A 36 -3.63 -30.08 5.55
CA ASP A 36 -4.40 -30.79 6.59
C ASP A 36 -5.85 -30.31 6.69
N ARG A 37 -6.59 -30.92 7.62
CA ARG A 37 -8.00 -30.60 7.86
C ARG A 37 -8.24 -29.30 8.62
N GLU A 38 -7.19 -28.75 9.21
CA GLU A 38 -7.23 -27.59 10.09
C GLU A 38 -7.08 -26.27 9.32
N GLY A 39 -6.93 -26.29 7.99
CA GLY A 39 -6.83 -25.09 7.17
C GLY A 39 -5.39 -24.61 6.97
N ARG A 40 -4.41 -25.51 7.04
CA ARG A 40 -3.03 -25.20 6.64
C ARG A 40 -2.84 -25.43 5.14
N ILE A 41 -2.29 -24.45 4.46
CA ILE A 41 -2.08 -24.41 3.00
C ILE A 41 -0.59 -24.26 2.72
N ILE A 42 -0.01 -25.19 1.98
CA ILE A 42 1.37 -25.09 1.50
C ILE A 42 1.39 -24.30 0.19
N THR A 43 2.39 -23.43 0.04
CA THR A 43 2.68 -22.68 -1.19
C THR A 43 4.16 -22.26 -1.21
N SER A 44 4.60 -21.60 -2.28
CA SER A 44 5.90 -20.92 -2.32
C SER A 44 5.84 -19.56 -1.64
N LEU A 45 6.92 -19.16 -0.95
CA LEU A 45 7.00 -17.89 -0.23
C LEU A 45 6.85 -16.70 -1.17
N HIS A 46 7.48 -16.75 -2.36
CA HIS A 46 7.37 -15.67 -3.35
C HIS A 46 5.94 -15.47 -3.88
N VAL A 47 5.07 -16.49 -3.82
CA VAL A 47 3.65 -16.38 -4.21
C VAL A 47 2.89 -15.46 -3.27
N ILE A 48 3.19 -15.48 -1.99
CA ILE A 48 2.54 -14.60 -1.02
C ILE A 48 3.22 -13.24 -0.91
N GLY A 49 4.48 -13.13 -1.31
CA GLY A 49 5.28 -11.92 -1.20
C GLY A 49 5.37 -11.41 0.23
N GLU A 50 6.20 -10.40 0.47
CA GLU A 50 6.33 -9.80 1.79
C GLU A 50 5.46 -8.54 1.92
N ALA A 51 4.84 -8.37 3.08
CA ALA A 51 3.97 -7.22 3.38
C ALA A 51 2.82 -6.99 2.38
N ARG A 52 2.36 -8.03 1.69
CA ARG A 52 1.30 -7.96 0.69
C ARG A 52 0.09 -8.75 1.13
N ARG A 53 -1.10 -8.20 0.89
CA ARG A 53 -2.34 -8.94 1.12
C ARG A 53 -2.46 -10.05 0.10
N VAL A 54 -2.89 -11.22 0.55
CA VAL A 54 -3.24 -12.34 -0.31
C VAL A 54 -4.64 -12.82 0.00
N LYS A 55 -5.28 -13.42 -1.01
CA LYS A 55 -6.53 -14.14 -0.89
C LYS A 55 -6.31 -15.58 -1.31
N VAL A 56 -6.74 -16.49 -0.48
CA VAL A 56 -6.78 -17.93 -0.75
C VAL A 56 -8.18 -18.27 -1.24
N ILE A 57 -8.31 -18.72 -2.50
CA ILE A 57 -9.58 -18.96 -3.17
C ILE A 57 -9.72 -20.44 -3.46
N PHE A 58 -10.81 -21.04 -3.01
CA PHE A 58 -11.14 -22.45 -3.22
C PHE A 58 -11.96 -22.65 -4.49
N SER A 59 -12.12 -23.94 -4.89
CA SER A 59 -12.89 -24.38 -6.05
C SER A 59 -14.36 -23.99 -6.00
N ASP A 60 -14.92 -23.82 -4.82
CA ASP A 60 -16.30 -23.38 -4.59
C ASP A 60 -16.48 -21.86 -4.62
N GLY A 61 -15.41 -21.11 -4.90
CA GLY A 61 -15.40 -19.65 -4.94
C GLY A 61 -15.27 -18.98 -3.57
N ALA A 62 -15.14 -19.76 -2.49
CA ALA A 62 -14.94 -19.19 -1.16
C ALA A 62 -13.53 -18.57 -1.03
N GLU A 63 -13.47 -17.34 -0.53
CA GLU A 63 -12.24 -16.56 -0.36
C GLU A 63 -11.91 -16.42 1.13
N TYR A 64 -10.63 -16.60 1.46
CA TYR A 64 -10.09 -16.43 2.82
C TYR A 64 -8.83 -15.58 2.82
N GLU A 65 -8.72 -14.67 3.77
CA GLU A 65 -7.42 -14.09 4.14
C GLU A 65 -6.71 -15.01 5.14
N PRO A 66 -5.39 -15.14 5.09
CA PRO A 66 -4.67 -15.90 6.11
C PRO A 66 -4.81 -15.28 7.50
N GLU A 67 -4.89 -16.12 8.53
CA GLU A 67 -4.81 -15.71 9.94
C GLU A 67 -3.34 -15.53 10.35
N SER A 68 -2.48 -16.40 9.79
CA SER A 68 -1.03 -16.37 10.02
C SER A 68 -0.28 -17.02 8.88
N ILE A 69 1.01 -16.70 8.76
CA ILE A 69 1.97 -17.62 8.18
C ILE A 69 2.35 -18.55 9.31
N TRP A 70 1.94 -19.80 9.22
CA TRP A 70 2.17 -20.79 10.26
C TRP A 70 3.63 -21.24 10.31
N ALA A 71 4.27 -21.37 9.13
CA ALA A 71 5.70 -21.62 9.01
C ALA A 71 6.23 -21.13 7.67
N TRP A 72 7.50 -20.74 7.60
CA TRP A 72 8.11 -20.28 6.36
C TRP A 72 9.64 -20.45 6.37
N ASP A 73 10.21 -20.63 5.16
CA ASP A 73 11.64 -20.67 4.92
C ASP A 73 11.97 -19.91 3.64
N ARG A 74 12.72 -18.81 3.78
CA ARG A 74 13.10 -17.97 2.65
C ARG A 74 14.13 -18.64 1.75
N ASN A 75 15.03 -19.42 2.28
CA ASN A 75 16.07 -20.08 1.48
C ASN A 75 15.48 -21.17 0.59
N GLN A 76 14.51 -21.90 1.10
CA GLN A 76 13.80 -22.95 0.35
C GLN A 76 12.58 -22.42 -0.41
N ASP A 77 12.23 -21.14 -0.24
CA ASP A 77 11.04 -20.51 -0.83
C ASP A 77 9.73 -21.26 -0.50
N LEU A 78 9.58 -21.67 0.76
CA LEU A 78 8.41 -22.40 1.27
C LEU A 78 7.63 -21.57 2.26
N ALA A 79 6.30 -21.66 2.19
CA ALA A 79 5.39 -21.08 3.16
C ALA A 79 4.21 -22.02 3.46
N VAL A 80 3.76 -22.00 4.71
CA VAL A 80 2.51 -22.63 5.17
C VAL A 80 1.63 -21.55 5.74
N LEU A 81 0.51 -21.31 5.09
CA LEU A 81 -0.51 -20.37 5.56
C LEU A 81 -1.51 -21.08 6.45
N LYS A 82 -2.06 -20.39 7.45
CA LYS A 82 -3.23 -20.82 8.23
C LYS A 82 -4.42 -19.94 7.86
N ILE A 83 -5.53 -20.57 7.53
CA ILE A 83 -6.82 -19.91 7.25
C ILE A 83 -7.91 -20.44 8.20
N SER A 84 -9.05 -19.73 8.30
CA SER A 84 -10.17 -20.09 9.18
C SER A 84 -11.01 -21.27 8.70
N ARG A 85 -10.77 -21.77 7.47
CA ARG A 85 -11.54 -22.91 6.92
C ARG A 85 -11.04 -24.24 7.49
N GLU A 86 -11.96 -25.05 7.99
CA GLU A 86 -11.72 -26.37 8.55
C GLU A 86 -12.38 -27.47 7.71
N ASN A 87 -12.16 -28.74 8.11
CA ASN A 87 -12.72 -29.95 7.48
C ASN A 87 -12.32 -30.11 6.01
N LEU A 88 -11.13 -29.67 5.67
CA LEU A 88 -10.56 -29.78 4.34
C LEU A 88 -10.03 -31.20 4.06
N THR A 89 -9.96 -31.56 2.78
CA THR A 89 -9.33 -32.82 2.34
C THR A 89 -7.85 -32.55 2.02
N PRO A 90 -6.91 -33.07 2.80
CA PRO A 90 -5.49 -32.82 2.57
C PRO A 90 -4.92 -33.67 1.43
N LEU A 91 -3.86 -33.15 0.77
CA LEU A 91 -3.05 -33.95 -0.13
C LEU A 91 -2.10 -34.86 0.63
N PRO A 92 -1.86 -36.10 0.15
CA PRO A 92 -0.89 -37.00 0.77
C PRO A 92 0.54 -36.51 0.50
N LEU A 93 1.29 -36.18 1.56
CA LEU A 93 2.68 -35.79 1.46
C LEU A 93 3.58 -37.04 1.35
N GLY A 94 4.35 -37.10 0.27
CA GLY A 94 5.33 -38.15 0.00
C GLY A 94 6.71 -37.91 0.61
N GLN A 95 7.73 -38.43 -0.05
CA GLN A 95 9.13 -38.25 0.30
C GLN A 95 9.93 -37.85 -0.94
N SER A 96 10.80 -36.88 -0.79
CA SER A 96 11.69 -36.43 -1.87
C SER A 96 13.12 -36.92 -1.77
N SER A 97 13.44 -37.73 -0.76
CA SER A 97 14.78 -38.33 -0.56
C SER A 97 15.14 -39.43 -1.53
N ASN A 98 14.16 -40.14 -2.11
CA ASN A 98 14.34 -41.32 -2.94
C ASN A 98 13.91 -41.11 -4.41
N LEU A 99 14.04 -39.89 -4.93
CA LEU A 99 13.64 -39.56 -6.30
C LEU A 99 14.62 -40.16 -7.32
N THR A 100 14.07 -40.72 -8.39
CA THR A 100 14.84 -41.34 -9.47
C THR A 100 14.69 -40.52 -10.76
N THR A 101 15.83 -40.18 -11.37
CA THR A 101 15.84 -39.52 -12.69
C THR A 101 15.10 -40.38 -13.73
N GLY A 102 14.22 -39.77 -14.50
CA GLY A 102 13.38 -40.45 -15.50
C GLY A 102 12.01 -40.87 -14.98
N GLN A 103 11.75 -40.78 -13.64
CA GLN A 103 10.40 -41.08 -13.13
C GLN A 103 9.37 -40.07 -13.64
N LYS A 104 8.16 -40.56 -13.91
CA LYS A 104 7.03 -39.73 -14.27
C LYS A 104 6.58 -38.89 -13.07
N VAL A 105 6.25 -37.66 -13.34
CA VAL A 105 5.72 -36.69 -12.36
C VAL A 105 4.56 -35.93 -12.95
N MET A 106 3.69 -35.42 -12.11
CA MET A 106 2.52 -34.63 -12.51
C MET A 106 2.46 -33.37 -11.64
N ALA A 107 2.12 -32.24 -12.25
CA ALA A 107 1.85 -30.99 -11.55
C ALA A 107 0.38 -30.63 -11.67
N LEU A 108 -0.18 -30.05 -10.61
CA LEU A 108 -1.53 -29.53 -10.59
C LEU A 108 -1.46 -28.05 -10.14
N GLY A 109 -2.07 -27.14 -10.91
CA GLY A 109 -1.98 -25.71 -10.64
C GLY A 109 -3.01 -24.90 -11.39
N ASN A 110 -2.86 -23.56 -11.30
CA ASN A 110 -3.78 -22.59 -11.92
C ASN A 110 -3.03 -21.69 -12.93
N PRO A 111 -2.53 -22.26 -14.04
CA PRO A 111 -1.72 -21.49 -15.00
C PRO A 111 -2.53 -20.32 -15.55
N MET A 112 -1.95 -19.10 -15.52
CA MET A 112 -2.54 -17.86 -16.03
C MET A 112 -3.97 -17.56 -15.53
N GLY A 113 -4.33 -18.08 -14.34
CA GLY A 113 -5.70 -17.96 -13.79
C GLY A 113 -6.73 -18.89 -14.43
N LEU A 114 -6.30 -19.79 -15.33
CA LEU A 114 -7.12 -20.91 -15.81
C LEU A 114 -7.16 -21.94 -14.68
N GLU A 115 -8.30 -22.05 -14.04
CA GLU A 115 -8.46 -22.88 -12.86
C GLU A 115 -8.14 -24.35 -13.16
N ARG A 116 -7.28 -24.92 -12.30
CA ARG A 116 -7.03 -26.36 -12.15
C ARG A 116 -6.63 -27.07 -13.45
N SER A 117 -5.39 -26.87 -13.84
CA SER A 117 -4.78 -27.61 -14.95
C SER A 117 -3.80 -28.66 -14.43
N VAL A 118 -3.85 -29.86 -15.00
CA VAL A 118 -2.88 -30.93 -14.74
C VAL A 118 -1.90 -31.05 -15.91
N VAL A 119 -0.61 -31.17 -15.58
CA VAL A 119 0.44 -31.32 -16.60
C VAL A 119 1.36 -32.46 -16.18
N GLY A 120 1.55 -33.44 -17.07
CA GLY A 120 2.47 -34.56 -16.89
C GLY A 120 3.87 -34.26 -17.42
N GLY A 121 4.88 -34.85 -16.84
CA GLY A 121 6.26 -34.73 -17.27
C GLY A 121 7.19 -35.76 -16.65
N VAL A 122 8.50 -35.46 -16.67
CA VAL A 122 9.54 -36.35 -16.20
C VAL A 122 10.49 -35.62 -15.25
N LEU A 123 10.88 -36.23 -14.16
CA LEU A 123 11.94 -35.77 -13.29
C LEU A 123 13.30 -35.89 -14.01
N SER A 124 13.93 -34.73 -14.24
CA SER A 124 15.22 -34.64 -14.97
C SER A 124 16.43 -34.82 -14.05
N GLY A 125 16.25 -34.69 -12.73
CA GLY A 125 17.26 -34.86 -11.72
C GLY A 125 17.06 -33.97 -10.49
N VAL A 126 17.91 -34.15 -9.49
CA VAL A 126 17.99 -33.26 -8.33
C VAL A 126 19.29 -32.46 -8.45
N ARG A 127 19.18 -31.13 -8.35
CA ARG A 127 20.31 -30.22 -8.49
C ARG A 127 20.59 -29.51 -7.17
N GLN A 128 21.86 -29.34 -6.85
CA GLN A 128 22.30 -28.60 -5.67
C GLN A 128 22.49 -27.13 -6.05
N PHE A 129 21.80 -26.25 -5.37
CA PHE A 129 21.95 -24.80 -5.46
C PHE A 129 22.45 -24.27 -4.11
N THR A 130 22.81 -22.99 -4.06
CA THR A 130 23.22 -22.31 -2.83
C THR A 130 22.11 -22.36 -1.77
N GLN A 131 20.85 -22.33 -2.20
CA GLN A 131 19.65 -22.37 -1.35
C GLN A 131 19.25 -23.81 -0.94
N GLY A 132 19.92 -24.81 -1.43
CA GLY A 132 19.61 -26.22 -1.16
C GLY A 132 19.27 -27.03 -2.42
N PRO A 133 18.83 -28.30 -2.25
CA PRO A 133 18.46 -29.17 -3.37
C PRO A 133 17.16 -28.69 -4.04
N MET A 134 17.12 -28.78 -5.36
CA MET A 134 15.92 -28.50 -6.18
C MET A 134 15.64 -29.67 -7.11
N ILE A 135 14.39 -30.06 -7.24
CA ILE A 135 13.92 -31.08 -8.19
C ILE A 135 13.78 -30.41 -9.57
N GLN A 136 14.60 -30.85 -10.52
CA GLN A 136 14.53 -30.42 -11.90
C GLN A 136 13.52 -31.29 -12.67
N ILE A 137 12.59 -30.67 -13.36
CA ILE A 137 11.49 -31.35 -14.07
C ILE A 137 11.38 -30.85 -15.51
N ALA A 138 11.00 -31.75 -16.40
CA ALA A 138 10.63 -31.44 -17.80
C ALA A 138 9.12 -31.22 -17.87
N ILE A 139 8.65 -30.17 -17.18
CA ILE A 139 7.28 -29.66 -17.20
C ILE A 139 7.37 -28.16 -17.45
N PRO A 140 6.60 -27.61 -18.43
CA PRO A 140 6.47 -26.18 -18.58
C PRO A 140 5.86 -25.55 -17.31
N ILE A 141 6.59 -24.67 -16.66
CA ILE A 141 6.04 -23.88 -15.54
C ILE A 141 5.54 -22.56 -16.12
N GLU A 142 4.26 -22.33 -16.06
CA GLU A 142 3.63 -21.07 -16.44
C GLU A 142 3.32 -20.25 -15.19
N PRO A 143 3.24 -18.90 -15.30
CA PRO A 143 2.79 -18.07 -14.21
C PRO A 143 1.44 -18.56 -13.67
N GLY A 144 1.33 -18.72 -12.34
CA GLY A 144 0.16 -19.32 -11.69
C GLY A 144 0.37 -20.75 -11.20
N ASN A 145 1.32 -21.50 -11.73
CA ASN A 145 1.65 -22.85 -11.24
C ASN A 145 2.57 -22.82 -9.99
N SER A 146 3.28 -21.71 -9.75
CA SER A 146 4.14 -21.56 -8.57
C SER A 146 3.37 -21.78 -7.28
N GLY A 147 3.96 -22.52 -6.34
CA GLY A 147 3.35 -22.94 -5.07
C GLY A 147 2.46 -24.19 -5.17
N GLY A 148 2.17 -24.67 -6.39
CA GLY A 148 1.40 -25.90 -6.61
C GLY A 148 2.17 -27.18 -6.30
N PRO A 149 1.44 -28.30 -6.07
CA PRO A 149 2.05 -29.59 -5.77
C PRO A 149 2.64 -30.28 -7.01
N LEU A 150 3.80 -30.89 -6.83
CA LEU A 150 4.37 -31.86 -7.75
C LEU A 150 4.14 -33.27 -7.20
N PHE A 151 3.49 -34.13 -7.98
CA PHE A 151 3.12 -35.49 -7.59
C PHE A 151 4.01 -36.54 -8.25
N ASP A 152 4.19 -37.68 -7.56
CA ASP A 152 4.62 -38.92 -8.15
C ASP A 152 3.46 -39.71 -8.80
N VAL A 153 3.75 -40.84 -9.38
CA VAL A 153 2.74 -41.74 -10.00
C VAL A 153 1.83 -42.44 -9.00
N GLN A 154 2.16 -42.43 -7.72
CA GLN A 154 1.30 -42.89 -6.63
C GLN A 154 0.30 -41.83 -6.15
N GLY A 155 0.44 -40.59 -6.61
CA GLY A 155 -0.39 -39.44 -6.21
C GLY A 155 0.08 -38.77 -4.91
N GLN A 156 1.33 -39.01 -4.51
CA GLN A 156 1.92 -38.37 -3.35
C GLN A 156 2.65 -37.08 -3.76
N VAL A 157 2.54 -36.02 -2.96
CA VAL A 157 3.26 -34.76 -3.19
C VAL A 157 4.72 -34.94 -2.84
N ILE A 158 5.61 -34.80 -3.83
CA ILE A 158 7.06 -34.93 -3.69
C ILE A 158 7.80 -33.58 -3.77
N GLY A 159 7.09 -32.50 -4.16
CA GLY A 159 7.69 -31.16 -4.23
C GLY A 159 6.65 -30.07 -4.36
N VAL A 160 7.10 -28.84 -4.19
CA VAL A 160 6.33 -27.60 -4.39
C VAL A 160 6.91 -26.88 -5.61
N MET A 161 6.06 -26.60 -6.59
CA MET A 161 6.47 -25.91 -7.83
C MET A 161 7.01 -24.52 -7.51
N ASN A 162 8.21 -24.20 -7.99
CA ASN A 162 8.90 -22.98 -7.60
C ASN A 162 9.11 -22.04 -8.79
N MET A 163 10.06 -22.31 -9.66
CA MET A 163 10.47 -21.38 -10.71
C MET A 163 10.64 -22.06 -12.08
N LYS A 164 10.51 -21.24 -13.13
CA LYS A 164 10.87 -21.57 -14.49
C LYS A 164 12.35 -21.28 -14.74
N SER A 165 13.02 -22.13 -15.52
CA SER A 165 14.34 -21.78 -16.02
C SER A 165 14.29 -20.59 -16.97
N THR A 166 15.14 -19.60 -16.74
CA THR A 166 15.31 -18.46 -17.65
C THR A 166 16.02 -18.84 -18.95
N LEU A 167 16.72 -20.00 -18.95
CA LEU A 167 17.54 -20.45 -20.10
C LEU A 167 16.78 -21.38 -21.06
N THR A 168 15.78 -22.13 -20.55
CA THR A 168 15.04 -23.14 -21.33
C THR A 168 13.56 -23.14 -20.99
N PRO A 169 12.67 -22.92 -21.97
CA PRO A 169 11.22 -22.76 -21.74
C PRO A 169 10.52 -23.97 -21.08
N ASN A 170 11.02 -25.18 -21.31
CA ASN A 170 10.41 -26.43 -20.84
C ASN A 170 11.08 -27.02 -19.61
N LEU A 171 11.91 -26.24 -18.90
CA LEU A 171 12.63 -26.70 -17.73
C LEU A 171 12.11 -25.96 -16.48
N GLY A 172 11.54 -26.72 -15.57
CA GLY A 172 11.05 -26.20 -14.30
C GLY A 172 11.82 -26.76 -13.12
N PHE A 173 11.61 -26.12 -11.98
CA PHE A 173 12.16 -26.55 -10.70
C PHE A 173 11.05 -26.59 -9.64
N ALA A 174 11.17 -27.57 -8.73
CA ALA A 174 10.32 -27.67 -7.55
C ALA A 174 11.18 -27.81 -6.30
N THR A 175 10.76 -27.20 -5.21
CA THR A 175 11.36 -27.37 -3.90
C THR A 175 10.97 -28.76 -3.36
N PRO A 176 11.91 -29.58 -2.89
CA PRO A 176 11.61 -30.89 -2.31
C PRO A 176 10.65 -30.82 -1.14
N ILE A 177 9.63 -31.70 -1.09
CA ILE A 177 8.62 -31.68 -0.02
C ILE A 177 9.21 -32.00 1.36
N ASP A 178 10.32 -32.73 1.43
CA ASP A 178 10.98 -32.99 2.69
C ASP A 178 11.49 -31.72 3.39
N GLY A 179 11.67 -30.62 2.65
CA GLY A 179 12.00 -29.29 3.21
C GLY A 179 10.92 -28.72 4.11
N ILE A 180 9.66 -29.18 4.00
CA ILE A 180 8.58 -28.74 4.88
C ILE A 180 8.65 -29.38 6.27
N ARG A 181 9.24 -30.57 6.41
CA ARG A 181 9.24 -31.35 7.67
C ARG A 181 9.85 -30.61 8.86
N PRO A 182 11.02 -29.96 8.74
CA PRO A 182 11.58 -29.18 9.84
C PRO A 182 10.67 -28.02 10.25
N LEU A 183 9.96 -27.44 9.28
CA LEU A 183 9.01 -26.35 9.52
C LEU A 183 7.74 -26.84 10.24
N LEU A 184 7.32 -28.09 10.00
CA LEU A 184 6.20 -28.71 10.72
C LEU A 184 6.56 -29.05 12.16
N GLU A 185 7.81 -29.46 12.40
CA GLU A 185 8.32 -29.83 13.74
C GLU A 185 8.57 -28.59 14.61
N ARG A 186 9.03 -27.50 14.01
CA ARG A 186 9.38 -26.24 14.69
C ARG A 186 8.87 -25.05 13.89
N PRO A 187 7.57 -24.80 13.91
CA PRO A 187 6.99 -23.69 13.17
C PRO A 187 7.48 -22.33 13.72
N ASN A 188 7.87 -21.45 12.81
CA ASN A 188 8.20 -20.05 13.11
C ASN A 188 7.00 -19.14 12.84
N SER A 189 5.87 -19.50 13.42
CA SER A 189 4.58 -18.84 13.16
C SER A 189 4.61 -17.33 13.40
N MET A 190 3.98 -16.59 12.49
CA MET A 190 3.81 -15.16 12.57
C MET A 190 2.37 -14.80 12.25
N ALA A 191 1.72 -13.99 13.09
CA ALA A 191 0.37 -13.50 12.81
C ALA A 191 0.34 -12.76 11.47
N TRP A 192 -0.73 -12.92 10.70
CA TRP A 192 -0.85 -12.26 9.40
C TRP A 192 -0.74 -10.74 9.51
N SER A 193 -1.34 -10.15 10.55
CA SER A 193 -1.20 -8.73 10.86
C SER A 193 0.25 -8.31 11.11
N GLN A 194 1.07 -9.19 11.65
CA GLN A 194 2.50 -8.94 11.84
C GLN A 194 3.28 -9.10 10.52
N TRP A 195 2.93 -10.06 9.67
CA TRP A 195 3.49 -10.18 8.32
C TRP A 195 3.21 -8.95 7.47
N LEU A 196 2.01 -8.38 7.64
CA LEU A 196 1.58 -7.11 7.05
C LEU A 196 1.99 -5.88 7.88
N ARG A 197 2.96 -5.99 8.78
CA ARG A 197 3.27 -4.96 9.80
C ARG A 197 3.52 -3.56 9.24
N LEU A 198 4.00 -3.41 8.01
CA LEU A 198 4.03 -2.13 7.30
C LEU A 198 2.64 -1.69 6.79
N GLY A 199 1.63 -2.53 6.91
CA GLY A 199 0.25 -2.22 6.59
C GLY A 199 -0.63 -1.92 7.81
N ALA A 200 -0.17 -2.11 9.04
CA ALA A 200 -0.93 -1.74 10.23
C ALA A 200 -0.87 -0.23 10.46
N LEU A 201 -1.97 0.33 10.98
CA LEU A 201 -1.97 1.72 11.47
C LEU A 201 -0.93 1.90 12.56
N ASP A 202 -0.28 3.05 12.56
CA ASP A 202 0.58 3.49 13.67
C ASP A 202 -0.32 3.84 14.87
N GLU A 203 -0.37 2.98 15.87
CA GLU A 203 -1.18 3.14 17.08
C GLU A 203 -0.73 4.34 17.94
N THR A 204 0.46 4.88 17.72
CA THR A 204 0.91 6.10 18.37
C THR A 204 0.28 7.36 17.78
N ARG A 205 -0.27 7.26 16.57
CA ARG A 205 -0.88 8.37 15.81
C ARG A 205 -2.38 8.18 15.62
N TRP A 206 -2.87 6.93 15.52
CA TRP A 206 -4.23 6.62 15.12
C TRP A 206 -4.92 5.64 16.06
N VAL A 207 -6.20 5.88 16.32
CA VAL A 207 -7.08 5.00 17.10
C VAL A 207 -8.33 4.68 16.29
N THR A 208 -8.67 3.40 16.20
CA THR A 208 -9.88 2.93 15.53
C THR A 208 -10.48 1.72 16.26
N GLY A 209 -11.80 1.64 16.30
CA GLY A 209 -12.53 0.44 16.75
C GLY A 209 -12.58 -0.68 15.72
N GLN A 210 -12.16 -0.43 14.47
CA GLN A 210 -12.27 -1.35 13.34
C GLN A 210 -10.90 -1.55 12.64
N PRO A 211 -9.89 -2.07 13.36
CA PRO A 211 -8.50 -2.08 12.84
C PRO A 211 -8.34 -2.89 11.55
N ALA A 212 -9.15 -3.93 11.33
CA ALA A 212 -9.06 -4.77 10.14
C ALA A 212 -9.41 -4.03 8.83
N MET A 213 -10.12 -2.92 8.89
CA MET A 213 -10.50 -2.13 7.72
C MET A 213 -9.44 -1.13 7.29
N TRP A 214 -8.56 -0.75 8.21
CA TRP A 214 -7.58 0.31 8.03
C TRP A 214 -6.19 -0.29 7.83
N SER A 215 -5.48 0.22 6.88
CA SER A 215 -4.08 -0.13 6.64
C SER A 215 -3.26 1.12 6.42
N SER A 216 -1.99 1.08 6.81
CA SER A 216 -1.05 2.16 6.58
C SER A 216 0.13 1.66 5.76
N LYS A 217 0.46 2.40 4.72
CA LYS A 217 1.77 2.33 4.07
C LYS A 217 2.38 3.70 4.23
N VAL A 218 3.46 3.79 4.90
CA VAL A 218 4.19 4.98 5.32
C VAL A 218 3.59 6.30 4.80
N GLY A 219 2.99 7.09 5.70
CA GLY A 219 2.31 8.34 5.33
C GLY A 219 0.99 8.24 4.57
N ARG A 220 0.57 7.03 4.15
CA ARG A 220 -0.75 6.80 3.54
C ARG A 220 -1.57 5.88 4.40
N VAL A 221 -2.79 6.28 4.67
CA VAL A 221 -3.81 5.46 5.32
C VAL A 221 -4.83 5.05 4.26
N ARG A 222 -5.10 3.76 4.17
CA ARG A 222 -6.12 3.20 3.28
C ARG A 222 -7.19 2.53 4.10
N VAL A 223 -8.43 2.65 3.65
CA VAL A 223 -9.59 1.98 4.23
C VAL A 223 -10.40 1.30 3.14
N ASP A 224 -10.77 0.05 3.37
CA ASP A 224 -11.57 -0.78 2.46
C ASP A 224 -12.69 -1.47 3.24
N GLY A 225 -13.69 -1.99 2.52
CA GLY A 225 -14.81 -2.75 3.09
C GLY A 225 -15.96 -1.87 3.55
N VAL A 226 -16.96 -2.47 4.20
CA VAL A 226 -18.13 -1.79 4.77
C VAL A 226 -17.93 -1.63 6.27
N GLY A 227 -18.06 -0.39 6.77
CA GLY A 227 -18.05 -0.10 8.19
C GLY A 227 -19.35 -0.50 8.89
N GLU A 228 -19.53 -0.03 10.10
CA GLU A 228 -20.67 -0.37 10.95
C GLU A 228 -21.75 0.71 10.93
N GLY A 229 -22.93 0.35 11.44
CA GLY A 229 -24.04 1.26 11.66
C GLY A 229 -24.60 1.90 10.39
N PHE A 230 -25.30 3.02 10.56
CA PHE A 230 -25.91 3.76 9.45
C PHE A 230 -24.83 4.27 8.48
N GLY A 231 -25.06 3.96 7.21
CA GLY A 231 -24.14 4.37 6.13
C GLY A 231 -22.86 3.54 6.06
N GLY A 232 -22.70 2.46 6.83
CA GLY A 232 -21.49 1.63 6.83
C GLY A 232 -20.25 2.47 7.16
N ARG A 233 -20.29 3.18 8.30
CA ARG A 233 -19.25 4.12 8.73
C ARG A 233 -18.03 3.41 9.28
N ALA A 234 -16.85 3.92 8.97
CA ALA A 234 -15.60 3.54 9.62
C ALA A 234 -14.86 4.81 10.03
N TYR A 235 -14.40 4.84 11.27
CA TYR A 235 -13.70 5.97 11.88
C TYR A 235 -12.27 5.61 12.22
N CYS A 236 -11.40 6.59 12.00
CA CYS A 236 -10.03 6.53 12.48
C CYS A 236 -9.66 7.90 13.06
N HIS A 237 -9.48 7.95 14.36
CA HIS A 237 -9.21 9.18 15.09
C HIS A 237 -7.71 9.40 15.27
N TRP A 238 -7.31 10.67 15.19
CA TRP A 238 -5.96 11.09 15.53
C TRP A 238 -5.79 11.09 17.05
N VAL A 239 -4.69 10.55 17.53
CA VAL A 239 -4.43 10.38 18.99
C VAL A 239 -4.42 11.73 19.72
N GLN A 240 -3.79 12.74 19.11
CA GLN A 240 -3.74 14.08 19.69
C GLN A 240 -5.02 14.83 19.32
N ARG A 241 -5.84 15.12 20.30
CA ARG A 241 -7.03 15.95 20.09
C ARG A 241 -6.66 17.43 20.23
N PRO A 242 -7.27 18.34 19.44
CA PRO A 242 -7.16 19.78 19.66
C PRO A 242 -7.65 20.17 21.07
N GLU A 243 -6.88 21.01 21.75
CA GLU A 243 -7.22 21.48 23.11
C GLU A 243 -8.12 22.72 23.05
N HIS A 244 -7.92 23.57 22.03
CA HIS A 244 -8.60 24.85 21.92
C HIS A 244 -9.08 25.12 20.48
N GLN A 245 -10.10 25.99 20.36
CA GLN A 245 -10.47 26.64 19.10
C GLN A 245 -9.80 28.03 19.02
N PRO A 246 -9.43 28.52 17.83
CA PRO A 246 -9.58 27.86 16.54
C PRO A 246 -8.54 26.76 16.31
N TYR A 247 -8.91 25.72 15.59
CA TYR A 247 -7.98 24.73 15.07
C TYR A 247 -8.24 24.40 13.61
N GLN A 248 -7.23 23.91 12.93
CA GLN A 248 -7.30 23.46 11.55
C GLN A 248 -7.00 21.97 11.45
N VAL A 249 -7.78 21.29 10.62
CA VAL A 249 -7.51 19.89 10.20
C VAL A 249 -7.43 19.84 8.70
N GLU A 250 -6.41 19.19 8.17
CA GLU A 250 -6.23 19.03 6.74
C GLU A 250 -5.81 17.60 6.38
N VAL A 251 -6.20 17.14 5.19
CA VAL A 251 -5.85 15.84 4.65
C VAL A 251 -5.94 15.83 3.12
N MET A 252 -5.06 15.09 2.49
CA MET A 252 -5.25 14.69 1.09
C MET A 252 -6.08 13.41 1.07
N VAL A 253 -7.16 13.39 0.29
CA VAL A 253 -8.04 12.23 0.15
C VAL A 253 -8.23 11.86 -1.32
N ARG A 254 -8.27 10.56 -1.61
CA ARG A 254 -8.64 10.00 -2.91
C ARG A 254 -9.65 8.88 -2.70
N LEU A 255 -10.79 8.95 -3.38
CA LEU A 255 -11.80 7.91 -3.38
C LEU A 255 -11.56 6.96 -4.54
N THR A 256 -11.69 5.65 -4.29
CA THR A 256 -11.59 4.64 -5.37
C THR A 256 -12.85 4.61 -6.22
N ASP A 257 -13.99 4.97 -5.63
CA ASP A 257 -15.27 5.09 -6.29
C ASP A 257 -16.14 6.15 -5.58
N GLU A 258 -17.20 6.60 -6.23
CA GLU A 258 -18.10 7.66 -5.73
C GLU A 258 -19.39 7.09 -5.08
N SER A 259 -19.46 5.79 -4.81
CA SER A 259 -20.67 5.16 -4.26
C SER A 259 -20.95 5.52 -2.80
N GLY A 260 -19.91 5.91 -2.08
CA GLY A 260 -19.98 6.40 -0.71
C GLY A 260 -19.33 7.76 -0.54
N ALA A 261 -18.59 7.92 0.55
CA ALA A 261 -17.90 9.14 0.92
C ALA A 261 -16.66 8.84 1.76
N ALA A 262 -15.69 9.75 1.77
CA ALA A 262 -14.56 9.70 2.69
C ALA A 262 -13.96 11.11 2.88
N GLY A 263 -13.50 11.42 4.10
CA GLY A 263 -12.91 12.71 4.39
C GLY A 263 -12.59 12.92 5.86
N ILE A 264 -12.73 14.16 6.32
CA ILE A 264 -12.37 14.62 7.66
C ILE A 264 -13.57 14.43 8.60
N ILE A 265 -13.29 13.99 9.84
CA ILE A 265 -14.18 14.15 11.00
C ILE A 265 -13.52 15.06 12.03
N PHE A 266 -14.33 15.85 12.73
CA PHE A 266 -13.87 16.79 13.75
C PHE A 266 -14.97 17.06 14.77
N GLY A 267 -14.61 17.61 15.95
CA GLY A 267 -15.53 17.79 17.05
C GLY A 267 -16.13 16.45 17.55
N SER A 268 -15.38 15.35 17.41
CA SER A 268 -15.88 14.00 17.68
C SER A 268 -15.80 13.64 19.17
N ASP A 269 -16.82 12.94 19.68
CA ASP A 269 -16.80 12.30 21.00
C ASP A 269 -15.99 10.99 21.04
N GLY A 270 -15.44 10.58 19.89
CA GLY A 270 -14.76 9.29 19.71
C GLY A 270 -15.69 8.17 19.21
N GLY A 271 -16.95 8.45 18.99
CA GLY A 271 -17.98 7.55 18.53
C GLY A 271 -18.85 8.15 17.42
N ASP A 272 -20.17 8.09 17.62
CA ASP A 272 -21.16 8.47 16.61
C ASP A 272 -21.46 9.96 16.53
N THR A 273 -20.98 10.79 17.47
CA THR A 273 -21.20 12.23 17.49
C THR A 273 -19.99 12.95 16.91
N HIS A 274 -20.16 13.63 15.78
CA HIS A 274 -19.08 14.38 15.12
C HIS A 274 -19.60 15.25 13.97
N TYR A 275 -18.81 16.24 13.58
CA TYR A 275 -18.90 16.83 12.24
C TYR A 275 -18.15 15.99 11.22
N GLY A 276 -18.63 16.03 9.97
CA GLY A 276 -17.95 15.41 8.83
C GLY A 276 -17.88 16.37 7.63
N PHE A 277 -16.69 16.49 7.02
CA PHE A 277 -16.51 17.18 5.74
C PHE A 277 -15.88 16.24 4.73
N TYR A 278 -16.61 15.96 3.64
CA TYR A 278 -16.20 14.93 2.68
C TYR A 278 -16.87 15.08 1.31
N PRO A 279 -16.19 14.66 0.22
CA PRO A 279 -16.82 14.41 -1.06
C PRO A 279 -17.71 13.16 -1.03
N SER A 280 -18.86 13.23 -1.72
CA SER A 280 -19.80 12.14 -1.91
C SER A 280 -20.60 12.37 -3.20
N ASN A 281 -20.50 11.44 -4.16
CA ASN A 281 -21.17 11.54 -5.45
C ASN A 281 -20.92 12.90 -6.15
N SER A 282 -19.65 13.29 -6.24
CA SER A 282 -19.19 14.56 -6.84
C SER A 282 -19.77 15.82 -6.17
N GLN A 283 -20.24 15.72 -4.93
CA GLN A 283 -20.67 16.83 -4.09
C GLN A 283 -19.84 16.84 -2.81
N LEU A 284 -19.59 18.03 -2.28
CA LEU A 284 -18.99 18.21 -0.97
C LEU A 284 -20.11 18.40 0.04
N ARG A 285 -19.99 17.76 1.18
CA ARG A 285 -20.96 17.86 2.27
C ARG A 285 -20.28 18.22 3.56
N LEU A 286 -20.88 19.14 4.29
CA LEU A 286 -20.67 19.34 5.71
C LEU A 286 -21.88 18.75 6.45
N THR A 287 -21.61 17.84 7.36
CA THR A 287 -22.64 17.10 8.09
C THR A 287 -22.37 17.11 9.58
N ARG A 288 -23.42 16.93 10.39
CA ARG A 288 -23.37 16.67 11.82
C ARG A 288 -24.06 15.35 12.11
N PHE A 289 -23.39 14.49 12.82
CA PHE A 289 -23.94 13.27 13.40
C PHE A 289 -24.03 13.45 14.91
N GLU A 290 -25.15 13.03 15.49
CA GLU A 290 -25.46 13.10 16.92
C GLU A 290 -25.84 11.73 17.48
N GLY A 291 -25.60 10.65 16.71
CA GLY A 291 -25.91 9.29 17.09
C GLY A 291 -25.75 8.29 15.94
N PRO A 292 -26.12 7.00 16.20
CA PRO A 292 -25.85 5.91 15.26
C PRO A 292 -26.89 5.76 14.14
N SER A 293 -28.03 6.47 14.18
CA SER A 293 -29.14 6.23 13.26
C SER A 293 -29.21 7.28 12.14
N VAL A 294 -30.03 7.00 11.13
CA VAL A 294 -30.31 7.95 10.04
C VAL A 294 -31.01 9.23 10.55
N TYR A 295 -31.71 9.15 11.65
CA TYR A 295 -32.43 10.29 12.23
C TYR A 295 -31.49 11.26 12.98
N ASP A 296 -30.30 10.78 13.32
CA ASP A 296 -29.26 11.55 14.01
C ASP A 296 -28.27 12.20 13.05
N TRP A 297 -28.59 12.21 11.74
CA TRP A 297 -27.75 12.75 10.69
C TRP A 297 -28.36 14.01 10.06
N THR A 298 -27.65 15.11 10.16
CA THR A 298 -28.02 16.39 9.58
C THR A 298 -27.02 16.82 8.52
N ILE A 299 -27.48 17.15 7.31
CA ILE A 299 -26.67 17.83 6.31
C ILE A 299 -26.76 19.31 6.57
N LEU A 300 -25.67 19.93 7.04
CA LEU A 300 -25.60 21.36 7.34
C LEU A 300 -25.47 22.18 6.06
N ASP A 301 -24.69 21.68 5.11
CA ASP A 301 -24.55 22.28 3.77
C ASP A 301 -24.02 21.26 2.76
N GLN A 302 -24.30 21.52 1.48
CA GLN A 302 -23.90 20.66 0.38
C GLN A 302 -23.69 21.47 -0.90
N VAL A 303 -22.54 21.30 -1.57
CA VAL A 303 -22.17 22.09 -2.75
C VAL A 303 -21.49 21.23 -3.81
N ARG A 304 -21.68 21.57 -5.08
CA ARG A 304 -20.85 21.10 -6.19
C ARG A 304 -19.74 22.10 -6.44
N SER A 305 -18.53 21.60 -6.62
CA SER A 305 -17.37 22.45 -6.91
C SER A 305 -16.65 21.95 -8.16
N SER A 306 -16.34 22.87 -9.07
CA SER A 306 -15.47 22.60 -10.23
C SER A 306 -14.03 22.27 -9.84
N HIS A 307 -13.64 22.58 -8.61
CA HIS A 307 -12.31 22.27 -8.06
C HIS A 307 -12.20 20.83 -7.57
N TYR A 308 -13.32 20.06 -7.49
CA TYR A 308 -13.27 18.65 -7.11
C TYR A 308 -12.73 17.79 -8.27
N ARG A 309 -11.70 17.00 -7.97
CA ARG A 309 -11.02 16.10 -8.92
C ARG A 309 -11.45 14.67 -8.65
N LYS A 310 -12.40 14.18 -9.45
CA LYS A 310 -12.94 12.83 -9.29
C LYS A 310 -11.88 11.77 -9.56
N GLY A 311 -11.74 10.81 -8.63
CA GLY A 311 -10.76 9.71 -8.74
C GLY A 311 -9.30 10.13 -8.55
N ASP A 312 -9.04 11.38 -8.23
CA ASP A 312 -7.72 11.94 -7.98
C ASP A 312 -7.62 12.52 -6.57
N TRP A 313 -6.43 12.90 -6.17
CA TRP A 313 -6.16 13.51 -4.87
C TRP A 313 -6.81 14.87 -4.73
N ASN A 314 -7.55 15.05 -3.64
CA ASN A 314 -8.15 16.31 -3.25
C ASN A 314 -7.67 16.73 -1.86
N HIS A 315 -7.28 17.98 -1.71
CA HIS A 315 -6.92 18.56 -0.42
C HIS A 315 -8.19 19.05 0.27
N LEU A 316 -8.56 18.42 1.37
CA LEU A 316 -9.60 18.87 2.27
C LEU A 316 -8.97 19.59 3.45
N ARG A 317 -9.51 20.75 3.80
CA ARG A 317 -9.10 21.53 4.96
C ARG A 317 -10.33 22.10 5.66
N VAL A 318 -10.36 21.96 6.97
CA VAL A 318 -11.41 22.53 7.84
C VAL A 318 -10.75 23.45 8.84
N VAL A 319 -11.28 24.64 8.99
CA VAL A 319 -10.95 25.57 10.09
C VAL A 319 -12.17 25.69 10.99
N HIS A 320 -12.04 25.15 12.20
CA HIS A 320 -13.11 25.16 13.19
C HIS A 320 -12.87 26.28 14.21
N ARG A 321 -13.70 27.31 14.12
CA ARG A 321 -13.67 28.49 15.00
C ARG A 321 -14.83 28.48 16.01
N PRO A 322 -14.79 29.31 17.05
CA PRO A 322 -15.89 29.39 18.01
C PRO A 322 -17.25 29.78 17.40
N ASP A 323 -17.26 30.46 16.27
CA ASP A 323 -18.46 31.02 15.63
C ASP A 323 -18.70 30.54 14.20
N THR A 324 -17.70 29.89 13.56
CA THR A 324 -17.78 29.44 12.17
C THR A 324 -17.01 28.16 11.92
N ILE A 325 -17.48 27.38 10.96
CA ILE A 325 -16.79 26.23 10.36
C ILE A 325 -16.54 26.57 8.91
N ASP A 326 -15.27 26.72 8.52
CA ASP A 326 -14.88 26.98 7.14
C ASP A 326 -14.29 25.73 6.52
N CYS A 327 -14.86 25.27 5.41
CA CYS A 327 -14.45 24.08 4.69
C CYS A 327 -13.85 24.46 3.34
N TYR A 328 -12.64 23.99 3.09
CA TYR A 328 -11.87 24.26 1.88
C TYR A 328 -11.63 22.98 1.08
N LEU A 329 -11.73 23.11 -0.22
CA LEU A 329 -11.35 22.07 -1.19
C LEU A 329 -10.27 22.62 -2.12
N ASN A 330 -9.11 21.97 -2.17
CA ASN A 330 -7.99 22.39 -3.02
C ASN A 330 -7.68 23.89 -2.86
N ASP A 331 -7.66 24.34 -1.60
CA ASP A 331 -7.43 25.71 -1.11
C ASP A 331 -8.55 26.74 -1.44
N VAL A 332 -9.68 26.28 -1.98
CA VAL A 332 -10.83 27.17 -2.24
C VAL A 332 -11.88 26.97 -1.14
N LEU A 333 -12.33 28.06 -0.52
CA LEU A 333 -13.46 28.04 0.43
C LEU A 333 -14.73 27.61 -0.31
N VAL A 334 -15.31 26.48 0.09
CA VAL A 334 -16.49 25.90 -0.57
C VAL A 334 -17.73 25.88 0.28
N ILE A 335 -17.59 25.76 1.61
CA ILE A 335 -18.69 25.79 2.57
C ILE A 335 -18.27 26.61 3.78
N GLN A 336 -19.18 27.47 4.28
CA GLN A 336 -19.07 28.17 5.54
C GLN A 336 -20.34 27.98 6.35
N SER A 337 -20.23 27.44 7.57
CA SER A 337 -21.36 27.19 8.46
C SER A 337 -21.23 27.97 9.78
N LYS A 338 -22.35 28.34 10.38
CA LYS A 338 -22.44 28.94 11.71
C LYS A 338 -22.92 27.95 12.77
N ASP A 339 -22.91 26.64 12.47
CA ASP A 339 -23.26 25.60 13.43
C ASP A 339 -22.24 25.57 14.58
N ARG A 340 -22.72 25.38 15.82
CA ARG A 340 -21.91 25.46 17.06
C ARG A 340 -22.19 24.33 18.03
N ASP A 341 -22.89 23.29 17.61
CA ASP A 341 -23.38 22.27 18.54
C ASP A 341 -22.25 21.39 19.07
N LEU A 342 -21.19 21.17 18.29
CA LEU A 342 -20.02 20.41 18.71
C LEU A 342 -18.78 21.31 18.80
N VAL A 343 -18.47 21.80 20.00
CA VAL A 343 -17.44 22.82 20.24
C VAL A 343 -16.03 22.23 20.33
N SER A 344 -15.91 21.02 20.86
CA SER A 344 -14.61 20.36 21.12
C SER A 344 -14.73 18.88 20.83
N GLY A 345 -13.61 18.20 20.62
CA GLY A 345 -13.59 16.76 20.40
C GLY A 345 -12.37 16.28 19.65
N GLN A 346 -12.34 14.99 19.37
CA GLN A 346 -11.31 14.38 18.55
C GLN A 346 -11.46 14.78 17.08
N VAL A 347 -10.37 14.65 16.36
CA VAL A 347 -10.31 14.83 14.91
C VAL A 347 -9.83 13.55 14.26
N GLY A 348 -10.10 13.37 12.98
CA GLY A 348 -9.69 12.17 12.28
C GLY A 348 -10.19 12.08 10.86
N ILE A 349 -10.22 10.87 10.36
CA ILE A 349 -10.69 10.52 9.01
C ILE A 349 -11.81 9.49 9.08
N THR A 350 -12.66 9.52 8.08
CA THR A 350 -13.81 8.62 8.00
C THR A 350 -14.08 8.18 6.57
N LYS A 351 -14.81 7.07 6.45
CA LYS A 351 -15.39 6.64 5.19
C LYS A 351 -16.77 6.03 5.38
N PHE A 352 -17.55 5.95 4.30
CA PHE A 352 -18.92 5.47 4.29
C PHE A 352 -19.14 4.43 3.19
N ARG A 353 -20.06 3.48 3.41
CA ARG A 353 -20.47 2.43 2.49
C ARG A 353 -19.29 1.52 2.09
N GLN A 354 -19.26 1.07 0.83
CA GLN A 354 -18.19 0.22 0.29
C GLN A 354 -17.04 1.02 -0.36
N THR A 355 -17.14 2.34 -0.43
CA THR A 355 -16.09 3.17 -1.01
C THR A 355 -14.76 2.88 -0.33
N GLY A 356 -13.76 2.47 -1.10
CA GLY A 356 -12.38 2.49 -0.68
C GLY A 356 -11.84 3.91 -0.73
N ALA A 357 -11.02 4.28 0.24
CA ALA A 357 -10.39 5.59 0.25
C ALA A 357 -8.93 5.51 0.71
N GLU A 358 -8.14 6.42 0.17
CA GLU A 358 -6.76 6.64 0.57
C GLU A 358 -6.61 8.05 1.11
N PHE A 359 -5.84 8.16 2.18
CA PHE A 359 -5.53 9.43 2.84
C PHE A 359 -4.03 9.59 2.98
N MET A 360 -3.53 10.83 2.90
CA MET A 360 -2.13 11.17 3.19
C MET A 360 -2.02 12.60 3.72
N SER A 361 -0.90 12.91 4.35
CA SER A 361 -0.59 14.26 4.84
C SER A 361 -1.65 14.80 5.81
N PHE A 362 -2.18 13.93 6.71
CA PHE A 362 -3.10 14.39 7.76
C PHE A 362 -2.35 15.26 8.75
N ARG A 363 -2.86 16.46 9.00
CA ARG A 363 -2.26 17.44 9.92
C ARG A 363 -3.32 18.13 10.75
N VAL A 364 -2.94 18.44 11.98
CA VAL A 364 -3.73 19.26 12.92
C VAL A 364 -2.86 20.42 13.37
N ARG A 365 -3.42 21.63 13.40
CA ARG A 365 -2.75 22.85 13.89
C ARG A 365 -3.66 23.61 14.81
N GLU A 366 -3.17 24.05 15.94
CA GLU A 366 -3.88 24.83 16.95
C GLU A 366 -3.38 26.28 17.07
N ASP A 367 -2.08 26.51 16.81
CA ASP A 367 -1.45 27.81 16.96
C ASP A 367 -1.08 28.42 15.62
N GLY A 368 -1.13 29.76 15.54
CA GLY A 368 -0.58 30.51 14.41
C GLY A 368 -1.55 30.82 13.28
N PHE A 369 -2.86 30.62 13.46
CA PHE A 369 -3.86 31.18 12.53
C PHE A 369 -4.09 32.66 12.81
N ALA A 370 -3.14 33.52 12.46
CA ALA A 370 -3.51 34.89 12.21
C ALA A 370 -4.50 34.84 11.04
N GLU A 371 -5.73 35.27 11.25
CA GLU A 371 -6.79 35.35 10.20
C GLU A 371 -6.27 36.04 8.93
N SER A 372 -5.25 36.91 9.07
CA SER A 372 -4.57 37.59 8.00
C SER A 372 -3.64 36.70 7.15
N GLU A 373 -3.07 35.62 7.70
CA GLU A 373 -2.11 34.79 6.94
C GLU A 373 -2.78 33.78 6.02
N VAL A 374 -3.90 33.18 6.44
CA VAL A 374 -4.64 32.21 5.62
C VAL A 374 -5.38 32.92 4.49
N THR A 375 -6.09 34.00 4.78
CA THR A 375 -6.78 34.81 3.77
C THR A 375 -5.81 35.58 2.88
N HIS A 376 -4.69 36.03 3.42
CA HIS A 376 -3.68 36.77 2.64
C HIS A 376 -2.86 35.83 1.74
N ALA A 377 -2.48 34.65 2.24
CA ALA A 377 -1.77 33.64 1.42
C ALA A 377 -2.67 33.08 0.31
N ASP A 378 -3.94 32.80 0.60
CA ASP A 378 -4.91 32.36 -0.39
C ASP A 378 -5.23 33.47 -1.40
N GLY A 379 -5.36 34.73 -0.97
CA GLY A 379 -5.54 35.89 -1.84
C GLY A 379 -4.35 36.11 -2.78
N LEU A 380 -3.11 36.08 -2.25
CA LEU A 380 -1.88 36.16 -3.05
C LEU A 380 -1.72 34.99 -4.03
N ARG A 381 -2.14 33.78 -3.64
CA ARG A 381 -2.12 32.61 -4.51
C ARG A 381 -3.10 32.77 -5.66
N GLN A 382 -4.36 33.18 -5.37
CA GLN A 382 -5.38 33.43 -6.39
C GLN A 382 -4.97 34.57 -7.34
N GLU A 383 -4.36 35.65 -6.83
CA GLU A 383 -3.82 36.72 -7.67
C GLU A 383 -2.68 36.22 -8.56
N ARG A 384 -1.76 35.37 -8.04
CA ARG A 384 -0.69 34.76 -8.84
C ARG A 384 -1.25 33.80 -9.90
N GLU A 385 -2.22 32.95 -9.55
CA GLU A 385 -2.88 32.04 -10.50
C GLU A 385 -3.58 32.83 -11.60
N LYS A 386 -4.29 33.89 -11.24
CA LYS A 386 -4.95 34.81 -12.19
C LYS A 386 -3.92 35.50 -13.09
N ALA A 387 -2.85 36.04 -12.53
CA ALA A 387 -1.78 36.72 -13.27
C ALA A 387 -1.05 35.76 -14.24
N LEU A 388 -0.78 34.51 -13.82
CA LEU A 388 -0.19 33.49 -14.68
C LEU A 388 -1.12 33.09 -15.82
N LEU A 389 -2.41 32.92 -15.55
CA LEU A 389 -3.40 32.61 -16.56
C LEU A 389 -3.57 33.77 -17.55
N GLU A 390 -3.66 35.00 -17.08
CA GLU A 390 -3.74 36.22 -17.91
C GLU A 390 -2.46 36.36 -18.77
N ALA A 391 -1.27 36.17 -18.20
CA ALA A 391 -0.01 36.21 -18.95
C ALA A 391 0.04 35.15 -20.06
N TYR A 392 -0.38 33.91 -19.78
CA TYR A 392 -0.48 32.87 -20.79
C TYR A 392 -1.47 33.18 -21.89
N LEU A 393 -2.63 33.71 -21.52
CA LEU A 393 -3.69 34.09 -22.48
C LEU A 393 -3.28 35.26 -23.36
N MET A 394 -2.50 36.23 -22.83
CA MET A 394 -1.94 37.36 -23.60
C MET A 394 -0.84 36.90 -24.56
N ASP A 395 0.05 36.00 -24.14
CA ASP A 395 1.16 35.48 -24.96
C ASP A 395 0.66 34.54 -26.08
N SER A 396 -0.44 33.81 -25.83
CA SER A 396 -1.03 32.88 -26.81
C SER A 396 -1.88 33.55 -27.91
N GLY A 397 -1.95 34.88 -27.93
CA GLY A 397 -2.64 35.69 -28.93
C GLY A 397 -4.13 35.43 -29.07
N ASN A 398 -4.92 36.35 -28.57
CA ASN A 398 -6.36 36.53 -28.73
C ASN A 398 -7.25 35.39 -28.21
N LEU A 399 -7.64 35.51 -26.93
CA LEU A 399 -9.04 35.21 -26.60
C LEU A 399 -9.89 36.31 -27.26
N PRO A 400 -11.00 35.98 -27.92
CA PRO A 400 -11.95 36.98 -28.32
C PRO A 400 -12.43 37.68 -27.04
N THR A 401 -11.98 38.92 -26.84
CA THR A 401 -12.59 39.79 -25.85
C THR A 401 -14.08 39.84 -26.18
N SER A 402 -14.95 39.75 -25.17
CA SER A 402 -16.39 39.85 -25.29
C SER A 402 -16.71 40.92 -26.33
N GLY A 403 -17.08 40.48 -27.54
CA GLY A 403 -17.29 41.37 -28.67
C GLY A 403 -18.35 42.40 -28.35
N GLY A 404 -17.98 43.64 -28.43
CA GLY A 404 -18.92 44.70 -28.65
C GLY A 404 -19.56 44.50 -30.02
N GLY A 405 -20.64 43.72 -30.09
CA GLY A 405 -21.43 43.51 -31.30
C GLY A 405 -22.03 42.11 -31.29
N GLY A 406 -23.22 42.00 -30.84
CA GLY A 406 -24.25 40.94 -30.82
C GLY A 406 -24.07 39.57 -31.48
N GLU A 407 -22.91 39.15 -31.87
CA GLU A 407 -22.65 37.82 -32.42
C GLU A 407 -22.53 36.75 -31.31
N LYS A 408 -23.39 35.74 -31.39
CA LYS A 408 -23.34 34.59 -30.49
C LYS A 408 -22.15 33.71 -30.84
N TRP A 409 -21.38 33.30 -29.85
CA TRP A 409 -20.32 32.32 -29.99
C TRP A 409 -20.82 31.03 -30.63
N THR A 410 -20.09 30.53 -31.61
CA THR A 410 -20.39 29.26 -32.29
C THR A 410 -19.83 28.07 -31.51
N SER A 411 -20.32 26.89 -31.82
CA SER A 411 -19.75 25.64 -31.28
C SER A 411 -18.25 25.48 -31.60
N GLU A 412 -17.79 26.03 -32.72
CA GLU A 412 -16.40 26.01 -33.14
C GLU A 412 -15.52 26.94 -32.30
N ASP A 413 -16.01 28.12 -31.96
CA ASP A 413 -15.30 29.06 -31.09
C ASP A 413 -15.06 28.44 -29.70
N TYR A 414 -16.08 27.78 -29.14
CA TYR A 414 -15.93 27.08 -27.86
C TYR A 414 -14.90 25.93 -27.96
N ARG A 415 -14.85 25.17 -29.07
CA ARG A 415 -13.85 24.11 -29.25
C ARG A 415 -12.44 24.68 -29.34
N GLN A 416 -12.23 25.75 -30.09
CA GLN A 416 -10.92 26.41 -30.23
C GLN A 416 -10.43 26.95 -28.88
N VAL A 417 -11.30 27.56 -28.08
CA VAL A 417 -10.94 27.99 -26.73
C VAL A 417 -10.62 26.82 -25.83
N ALA A 418 -11.39 25.73 -25.89
CA ALA A 418 -11.10 24.53 -25.11
C ALA A 418 -9.74 23.91 -25.47
N GLU A 419 -9.36 23.86 -26.74
CA GLU A 419 -8.04 23.38 -27.17
C GLU A 419 -6.90 24.30 -26.70
N LYS A 420 -7.07 25.62 -26.73
CA LYS A 420 -6.09 26.58 -26.20
C LYS A 420 -5.91 26.40 -24.69
N LEU A 421 -7.00 26.28 -23.93
CA LEU A 421 -6.97 26.05 -22.48
C LEU A 421 -6.28 24.72 -22.14
N LYS A 422 -6.52 23.66 -22.92
CA LYS A 422 -5.86 22.38 -22.75
C LYS A 422 -4.34 22.46 -23.00
N LYS A 423 -3.90 23.16 -24.04
CA LYS A 423 -2.48 23.44 -24.28
C LYS A 423 -1.85 24.22 -23.14
N GLY A 424 -2.58 25.24 -22.61
CA GLY A 424 -2.15 26.00 -21.44
C GLY A 424 -1.98 25.14 -20.19
N ALA A 425 -2.95 24.28 -19.93
CA ALA A 425 -2.88 23.36 -18.80
C ALA A 425 -1.65 22.44 -18.89
N ASN A 426 -1.35 21.91 -20.08
CA ASN A 426 -0.16 21.08 -20.32
C ASN A 426 1.14 21.89 -20.11
N PHE A 427 1.21 23.10 -20.64
CA PHE A 427 2.36 23.98 -20.44
C PHE A 427 2.63 24.26 -18.95
N PHE A 428 1.59 24.61 -18.18
CA PHE A 428 1.74 24.84 -16.75
C PHE A 428 2.12 23.58 -15.98
N LYS A 429 1.60 22.42 -16.38
CA LYS A 429 1.99 21.13 -15.81
C LYS A 429 3.48 20.85 -16.02
N GLU A 430 3.96 20.99 -17.26
CA GLU A 430 5.38 20.83 -17.59
C GLU A 430 6.28 21.81 -16.81
N LYS A 431 5.84 23.08 -16.70
CA LYS A 431 6.53 24.09 -15.91
C LYS A 431 6.59 23.75 -14.43
N ALA A 432 5.49 23.27 -13.86
CA ALA A 432 5.44 22.82 -12.46
C ALA A 432 6.41 21.67 -12.22
N GLU A 433 6.43 20.67 -13.12
CA GLU A 433 7.35 19.54 -13.06
C GLU A 433 8.80 20.00 -13.18
N GLN A 434 9.10 20.90 -14.11
CA GLN A 434 10.45 21.46 -14.28
C GLN A 434 10.90 22.20 -13.02
N THR A 435 10.08 23.13 -12.51
CA THR A 435 10.40 23.91 -11.31
C THR A 435 10.60 23.01 -10.09
N HIS A 436 9.77 21.97 -9.97
CA HIS A 436 9.93 20.99 -8.90
C HIS A 436 11.30 20.29 -8.99
N ARG A 437 11.68 19.79 -10.18
CA ARG A 437 12.98 19.12 -10.40
C ARG A 437 14.17 20.04 -10.11
N GLU A 438 14.09 21.29 -10.57
CA GLU A 438 15.12 22.30 -10.29
C GLU A 438 15.27 22.55 -8.79
N THR A 439 14.16 22.72 -8.07
CA THR A 439 14.16 22.91 -6.60
C THR A 439 14.79 21.73 -5.86
N ILE A 440 14.46 20.50 -6.28
CA ILE A 440 15.03 19.29 -5.68
C ILE A 440 16.53 19.18 -5.99
N ALA A 441 16.95 19.45 -7.25
CA ALA A 441 18.34 19.41 -7.65
C ALA A 441 19.19 20.41 -6.86
N GLU A 442 18.72 21.66 -6.68
CA GLU A 442 19.38 22.67 -5.86
C GLU A 442 19.52 22.24 -4.40
N ALA A 443 18.47 21.64 -3.82
CA ALA A 443 18.50 21.15 -2.45
C ALA A 443 19.50 20.00 -2.27
N LEU A 444 19.54 19.05 -3.20
CA LEU A 444 20.53 17.97 -3.21
C LEU A 444 21.95 18.53 -3.37
N GLN A 445 22.14 19.47 -4.29
CA GLN A 445 23.45 20.10 -4.49
C GLN A 445 23.95 20.77 -3.20
N LYS A 446 23.09 21.49 -2.48
CA LYS A 446 23.46 22.09 -1.18
C LYS A 446 23.83 21.03 -0.14
N MET A 447 23.11 19.91 -0.08
CA MET A 447 23.43 18.82 0.84
C MET A 447 24.80 18.19 0.56
N PHE A 448 25.13 17.94 -0.71
CA PHE A 448 26.40 17.34 -1.11
C PHE A 448 27.59 18.31 -1.10
N GLN A 449 27.36 19.62 -1.01
CA GLN A 449 28.41 20.62 -0.81
C GLN A 449 28.82 20.79 0.67
N SER A 450 28.11 20.13 1.57
CA SER A 450 28.47 20.10 3.00
C SER A 450 29.79 19.33 3.22
N PRO A 451 30.57 19.63 4.27
CA PRO A 451 31.81 18.90 4.57
C PRO A 451 31.60 17.40 4.64
N GLU A 452 32.59 16.61 4.21
CA GLU A 452 32.55 15.14 4.29
C GLU A 452 32.16 14.69 5.71
N GLY A 453 31.25 13.73 5.79
CA GLY A 453 30.71 13.17 7.04
C GLY A 453 29.47 13.87 7.60
N SER A 454 28.95 14.92 6.94
CA SER A 454 27.76 15.66 7.39
C SER A 454 26.51 15.44 6.53
N VAL A 455 26.57 14.56 5.52
CA VAL A 455 25.42 14.31 4.63
C VAL A 455 24.45 13.34 5.27
N ASP A 456 23.24 13.80 5.58
CA ASP A 456 22.13 12.95 5.99
C ASP A 456 21.68 12.07 4.82
N LEU A 457 22.15 10.82 4.80
CA LEU A 457 21.89 9.84 3.74
C LEU A 457 20.40 9.52 3.59
N LEU A 458 19.67 9.41 4.71
CA LEU A 458 18.24 9.17 4.70
C LEU A 458 17.50 10.29 3.96
N LYS A 459 17.80 11.53 4.35
CA LYS A 459 17.20 12.72 3.76
C LYS A 459 17.57 12.85 2.29
N ALA A 460 18.83 12.64 1.92
CA ALA A 460 19.29 12.71 0.54
C ALA A 460 18.58 11.67 -0.35
N ALA A 461 18.48 10.42 0.11
CA ALA A 461 17.80 9.35 -0.63
C ALA A 461 16.29 9.62 -0.79
N LEU A 462 15.63 10.19 0.23
CA LEU A 462 14.23 10.58 0.14
C LEU A 462 14.02 11.79 -0.79
N TRP A 463 14.97 12.71 -0.87
CA TRP A 463 14.91 13.81 -1.83
C TRP A 463 15.11 13.34 -3.27
N ILE A 464 15.97 12.34 -3.50
CA ILE A 464 16.08 11.66 -4.81
C ILE A 464 14.73 11.03 -5.19
N ALA A 465 14.08 10.34 -4.27
CA ALA A 465 12.75 9.77 -4.52
C ALA A 465 11.70 10.86 -4.80
N ARG A 466 11.77 11.99 -4.10
CA ARG A 466 10.87 13.13 -4.28
C ARG A 466 11.03 13.80 -5.64
N HIS A 467 12.21 13.73 -6.26
CA HIS A 467 12.43 14.27 -7.61
C HIS A 467 11.42 13.70 -8.63
N ASP A 468 11.14 12.41 -8.56
CA ASP A 468 10.22 11.72 -9.46
C ASP A 468 8.82 11.51 -8.88
N GLN A 469 8.65 11.80 -7.58
CA GLN A 469 7.40 11.64 -6.84
C GLN A 469 7.07 12.96 -6.09
N PRO A 470 6.54 13.98 -6.80
CA PRO A 470 6.30 15.31 -6.21
C PRO A 470 5.41 15.33 -4.96
N SER A 471 4.50 14.37 -4.85
CA SER A 471 3.59 14.23 -3.71
C SER A 471 4.21 13.50 -2.51
N LEU A 472 5.49 13.08 -2.59
CA LEU A 472 6.17 12.41 -1.50
C LEU A 472 6.42 13.36 -0.33
N ASP A 473 5.87 13.05 0.85
CA ASP A 473 6.25 13.70 2.10
C ASP A 473 7.42 12.93 2.74
N ALA A 474 8.61 13.50 2.68
CA ALA A 474 9.81 12.86 3.24
C ALA A 474 9.75 12.73 4.77
N SER A 475 8.99 13.58 5.47
CA SER A 475 8.88 13.57 6.92
C SER A 475 8.26 12.26 7.45
N ASP A 476 7.31 11.69 6.74
CA ASP A 476 6.67 10.43 7.12
C ASP A 476 7.67 9.26 7.12
N TYR A 477 8.57 9.22 6.13
CA TYR A 477 9.60 8.17 6.02
C TYR A 477 10.74 8.37 7.03
N ILE A 478 11.12 9.61 7.30
CA ILE A 478 12.09 9.92 8.36
C ILE A 478 11.55 9.43 9.71
N HIS A 479 10.28 9.74 10.02
CA HIS A 479 9.62 9.27 11.23
C HIS A 479 9.55 7.74 11.30
N GLU A 480 9.25 7.07 10.18
CA GLU A 480 9.22 5.59 10.14
C GLU A 480 10.61 5.00 10.45
N VAL A 481 11.67 5.53 9.87
CA VAL A 481 13.04 5.06 10.16
C VAL A 481 13.41 5.33 11.62
N GLU A 482 12.99 6.46 12.20
CA GLU A 482 13.16 6.75 13.63
C GLU A 482 12.40 5.76 14.52
N ARG A 483 11.19 5.41 14.15
CA ARG A 483 10.40 4.37 14.84
C ARG A 483 11.08 3.00 14.78
N MET A 484 11.65 2.64 13.61
CA MET A 484 12.43 1.40 13.45
C MET A 484 13.66 1.43 14.36
N ALA A 485 14.41 2.51 14.39
CA ALA A 485 15.58 2.67 15.26
C ALA A 485 15.23 2.55 16.75
N LEU A 486 14.15 3.18 17.20
CA LEU A 486 13.66 3.04 18.56
C LEU A 486 13.25 1.59 18.91
N ALA A 487 12.63 0.87 17.97
CA ALA A 487 12.29 -0.53 18.16
C ALA A 487 13.52 -1.43 18.29
N ILE A 488 14.59 -1.12 17.59
CA ILE A 488 15.89 -1.81 17.70
C ILE A 488 16.54 -1.50 19.05
N GLN A 489 16.64 -0.22 19.42
CA GLN A 489 17.28 0.24 20.67
C GLN A 489 16.59 -0.31 21.93
N LYS A 490 15.24 -0.46 21.92
CA LYS A 490 14.49 -1.08 23.03
C LYS A 490 14.92 -2.49 23.38
N ARG A 491 15.63 -3.19 22.51
CA ARG A 491 16.12 -4.57 22.71
C ARG A 491 17.50 -4.60 23.35
N TRP A 492 18.21 -3.49 23.31
CA TRP A 492 19.55 -3.43 23.85
C TRP A 492 19.51 -3.41 25.38
N LYS A 493 20.14 -4.42 25.97
CA LYS A 493 20.35 -4.48 27.42
C LYS A 493 21.84 -4.26 27.66
N GLU A 494 22.18 -3.16 28.29
CA GLU A 494 23.57 -2.80 28.58
C GLU A 494 24.34 -3.91 29.34
N PRO A 495 25.61 -4.18 29.00
CA PRO A 495 26.40 -3.60 27.93
C PRO A 495 26.28 -4.35 26.60
N PHE A 496 26.05 -3.63 25.48
CA PHE A 496 26.02 -4.17 24.14
C PHE A 496 27.30 -3.76 23.38
N SER A 497 28.02 -4.73 22.77
CA SER A 497 29.15 -4.43 21.90
C SER A 497 28.71 -3.83 20.56
N GLN A 498 29.62 -3.18 19.82
CA GLN A 498 29.33 -2.65 18.48
C GLN A 498 28.81 -3.76 17.55
N ASP A 499 29.44 -4.93 17.55
CA ASP A 499 29.03 -6.08 16.73
C ASP A 499 27.63 -6.56 17.06
N GLN A 500 27.27 -6.62 18.34
CA GLN A 500 25.92 -6.99 18.78
C GLN A 500 24.86 -5.96 18.35
N LYS A 501 25.21 -4.67 18.33
CA LYS A 501 24.32 -3.64 17.81
C LYS A 501 24.09 -3.80 16.31
N VAL A 502 25.15 -4.04 15.54
CA VAL A 502 25.08 -4.31 14.09
C VAL A 502 24.22 -5.56 13.84
N GLU A 503 24.47 -6.67 14.55
CA GLU A 503 23.68 -7.91 14.44
C GLU A 503 22.20 -7.67 14.77
N SER A 504 21.91 -6.82 15.75
CA SER A 504 20.54 -6.45 16.10
C SER A 504 19.82 -5.71 14.96
N ILE A 505 20.50 -4.83 14.22
CA ILE A 505 19.95 -4.15 13.05
C ILE A 505 19.72 -5.14 11.90
N ILE A 506 20.69 -6.02 11.65
CA ILE A 506 20.60 -7.08 10.62
C ILE A 506 19.37 -7.97 10.91
N THR A 507 19.27 -8.46 12.14
CA THR A 507 18.16 -9.30 12.58
C THR A 507 16.83 -8.58 12.42
N TYR A 508 16.76 -7.32 12.85
CA TYR A 508 15.53 -6.52 12.72
C TYR A 508 15.11 -6.36 11.27
N LEU A 509 16.03 -5.96 10.38
CA LEU A 509 15.70 -5.73 8.97
C LEU A 509 15.39 -7.05 8.24
N PHE A 510 16.34 -7.97 8.22
CA PHE A 510 16.32 -9.07 7.27
C PHE A 510 15.62 -10.33 7.81
N VAL A 511 15.62 -10.55 9.11
CA VAL A 511 14.98 -11.72 9.71
C VAL A 511 13.55 -11.41 10.15
N GLU A 512 13.35 -10.35 10.92
CA GLU A 512 12.05 -10.07 11.55
C GLU A 512 11.10 -9.25 10.68
N ASN A 513 11.64 -8.29 9.90
CA ASN A 513 10.84 -7.43 9.04
C ASN A 513 10.91 -7.81 7.56
N GLY A 514 11.66 -8.84 7.19
CA GLY A 514 11.61 -9.44 5.87
C GLY A 514 12.15 -8.56 4.74
N PHE A 515 13.03 -7.59 5.03
CA PHE A 515 13.71 -6.86 3.95
C PHE A 515 14.59 -7.82 3.15
N HIS A 516 14.58 -7.69 1.83
CA HIS A 516 15.36 -8.56 0.94
C HIS A 516 15.75 -7.87 -0.37
N GLY A 517 16.72 -8.44 -1.07
CA GLY A 517 17.04 -8.04 -2.44
C GLY A 517 15.93 -8.43 -3.41
N SER A 518 15.73 -7.63 -4.45
CA SER A 518 14.77 -7.97 -5.51
C SER A 518 15.31 -9.13 -6.35
N PHE A 519 14.52 -10.21 -6.47
CA PHE A 519 14.86 -11.39 -7.25
C PHE A 519 13.99 -11.55 -8.50
N THR A 520 12.73 -11.13 -8.42
CA THR A 520 11.75 -11.36 -9.48
C THR A 520 11.63 -10.18 -10.43
N ASP A 521 11.91 -8.98 -9.96
CA ASP A 521 11.78 -7.73 -10.73
C ASP A 521 12.91 -6.75 -10.39
N TYR A 522 14.14 -7.20 -10.63
CA TYR A 522 15.36 -6.46 -10.26
C TYR A 522 15.42 -5.06 -10.87
N GLN A 523 14.91 -4.88 -12.10
CA GLN A 523 14.95 -3.60 -12.81
C GLN A 523 13.78 -2.66 -12.49
N HIS A 524 12.86 -3.05 -11.61
CA HIS A 524 11.74 -2.20 -11.25
C HIS A 524 12.22 -0.91 -10.59
N ALA A 525 11.74 0.24 -11.07
CA ALA A 525 12.17 1.56 -10.59
C ALA A 525 12.00 1.74 -9.07
N SER A 526 10.96 1.12 -8.47
CA SER A 526 10.72 1.17 -7.03
C SER A 526 11.88 0.63 -6.19
N ASN A 527 12.70 -0.27 -6.73
CA ASN A 527 13.86 -0.81 -6.01
C ASN A 527 14.96 0.24 -5.77
N SER A 528 14.95 1.33 -6.54
CA SER A 528 15.91 2.44 -6.45
C SER A 528 15.46 3.57 -5.54
N TYR A 529 14.18 3.61 -5.14
CA TYR A 529 13.65 4.68 -4.29
C TYR A 529 13.49 4.20 -2.85
N LEU A 530 14.18 4.87 -1.93
CA LEU A 530 14.22 4.47 -0.52
C LEU A 530 12.82 4.40 0.13
N ASN A 531 11.93 5.32 -0.20
CA ASN A 531 10.55 5.27 0.26
C ASN A 531 9.84 3.98 -0.17
N LYS A 532 10.06 3.54 -1.41
CA LYS A 532 9.47 2.30 -1.93
C LYS A 532 10.10 1.06 -1.30
N VAL A 533 11.41 1.10 -1.07
CA VAL A 533 12.11 0.02 -0.35
C VAL A 533 11.57 -0.14 1.07
N ILE A 534 11.31 0.96 1.77
CA ILE A 534 10.70 0.92 3.11
C ILE A 534 9.26 0.37 3.05
N GLU A 535 8.48 0.75 2.02
CA GLU A 535 7.10 0.29 1.85
C GLU A 535 7.00 -1.20 1.48
N ASP A 536 7.84 -1.64 0.56
CA ASP A 536 7.74 -2.95 -0.09
C ASP A 536 8.67 -4.00 0.53
N ARG A 537 9.64 -3.57 1.37
CA ARG A 537 10.72 -4.39 1.96
C ARG A 537 11.62 -5.07 0.92
N GLU A 538 11.56 -4.61 -0.30
CA GLU A 538 12.31 -5.13 -1.43
C GLU A 538 13.10 -3.99 -2.09
N GLY A 539 14.40 -4.20 -2.33
CA GLY A 539 15.25 -3.15 -2.89
C GLY A 539 16.52 -3.66 -3.54
N LEU A 540 17.27 -2.74 -4.16
CA LEU A 540 18.62 -3.02 -4.61
C LEU A 540 19.57 -3.10 -3.41
N PRO A 541 20.70 -3.80 -3.53
CA PRO A 541 21.71 -3.81 -2.47
C PRO A 541 22.10 -2.42 -1.99
N ILE A 542 22.24 -1.46 -2.90
CA ILE A 542 22.60 -0.07 -2.56
C ILE A 542 21.51 0.62 -1.72
N THR A 543 20.24 0.48 -2.07
CA THR A 543 19.15 1.12 -1.32
C THR A 543 18.91 0.47 0.04
N LEU A 544 19.10 -0.85 0.14
CA LEU A 544 19.09 -1.57 1.41
C LEU A 544 20.28 -1.16 2.29
N SER A 545 21.46 -0.95 1.71
CA SER A 545 22.63 -0.44 2.44
C SER A 545 22.40 0.97 2.98
N VAL A 546 21.80 1.86 2.18
CA VAL A 546 21.44 3.21 2.63
C VAL A 546 20.46 3.15 3.81
N LEU A 547 19.45 2.28 3.75
CA LEU A 547 18.52 2.09 4.87
C LEU A 547 19.24 1.57 6.13
N PHE A 548 20.14 0.59 5.95
CA PHE A 548 20.93 0.04 7.04
C PHE A 548 21.81 1.13 7.69
N MET A 549 22.55 1.91 6.90
CA MET A 549 23.40 3.00 7.38
C MET A 549 22.58 4.08 8.10
N ALA A 550 21.43 4.47 7.55
CA ALA A 550 20.53 5.42 8.19
C ALA A 550 20.03 4.93 9.56
N LEU A 551 19.70 3.66 9.67
CA LEU A 551 19.32 3.04 10.95
C LEU A 551 20.49 2.96 11.92
N ALA A 552 21.67 2.60 11.45
CA ALA A 552 22.87 2.52 12.26
C ALA A 552 23.21 3.90 12.86
N GLU A 553 23.19 4.96 12.04
CA GLU A 553 23.37 6.34 12.49
C GLU A 553 22.32 6.75 13.55
N LYS A 554 21.04 6.49 13.28
CA LYS A 554 19.94 6.76 14.25
C LYS A 554 20.09 5.93 15.54
N CYS A 555 20.75 4.80 15.47
CA CYS A 555 21.07 3.96 16.63
C CYS A 555 22.39 4.37 17.34
N GLY A 556 23.08 5.41 16.87
CA GLY A 556 24.33 5.90 17.45
C GLY A 556 25.53 5.01 17.14
N LEU A 557 25.55 4.41 15.96
CA LEU A 557 26.71 3.71 15.39
C LEU A 557 27.37 4.62 14.35
N ASP A 558 28.68 4.72 14.40
CA ASP A 558 29.48 5.36 13.35
C ASP A 558 29.63 4.38 12.18
N CYS A 559 29.12 4.76 10.99
CA CYS A 559 29.14 3.94 9.77
C CYS A 559 29.96 4.60 8.65
#